data_e10f45b264a043b574229bc47093a62a
#
_entry.id   e10f45b264a043b574229bc47093a62a
#
_cell.length_a   1.000
_cell.length_b   1.000
_cell.length_c   1.000
_cell.angle_alpha   90.00
_cell.angle_beta   90.00
_cell.angle_gamma   90.00
#
_symmetry.space_group_name_H-M   'P 1'
#
loop_
_entity.id
_entity.type
_entity.pdbx_description
1 polymer ?
#
loop_
_entity_poly.entity_id
_entity_poly.type
_entity_poly.pdbx_seq_one_letter_code
_entity_poly.pdbx_strand_id
1 'polypeptide(L)'
;MLKGKTVVLGVTGSIAAYKIANLASMLVKKHANVHVIMTENACNFINPITFETLTGNKCLVDTFDRNFQFNVEHVSLAKLADIFLVAPASADVIGKIANGIADDMLTTTIMACKCPKLISPAMNTNMFTNPIVQDNLKKLEHYGYEIIQPDSGYLACGDTGAGKMPSEQVLLNYILRTIAKDKDMTGIKLTVTAGPTREKLDPVRFLSNNSTGKMGYAIAKMAMLRGADVTLISGKVSLEPVPFVKIVDIVSAEDMYNAVIKSAKDADIIIKAAAVADYRPSYVSDEKIKKKDGDMSIPLERTKDIIGTLGSSKRDGLFLCGFSMETEHMLDNSKVKLTKKNLDMIVANNVKVAGAGFGTDTNVVTVITKDAVEELPMMSKEEVADALLDRIMKARQ
;
A
#
# COMPACT_ATOMS: atom_id res chain seq x y z
N MET A 1 -3.82 12.73 -0.13
CA MET A 1 -3.18 11.82 -1.12
C MET A 1 -3.69 12.05 -2.56
N LEU A 2 -4.98 12.38 -2.76
CA LEU A 2 -5.56 12.54 -4.11
C LEU A 2 -5.92 13.99 -4.46
N LYS A 3 -5.32 14.99 -3.78
CA LYS A 3 -5.55 16.40 -4.08
C LYS A 3 -5.11 16.71 -5.52
N GLY A 4 -6.01 17.31 -6.31
CA GLY A 4 -5.79 17.62 -7.72
C GLY A 4 -5.99 16.45 -8.69
N LYS A 5 -6.35 15.26 -8.19
CA LYS A 5 -6.67 14.07 -9.01
C LYS A 5 -8.16 13.95 -9.26
N THR A 6 -8.53 13.63 -10.49
CA THR A 6 -9.91 13.38 -10.91
C THR A 6 -10.14 11.88 -11.08
N VAL A 7 -11.13 11.36 -10.33
CA VAL A 7 -11.55 9.96 -10.37
C VAL A 7 -12.93 9.87 -11.01
N VAL A 8 -13.05 9.08 -12.06
CA VAL A 8 -14.34 8.79 -12.70
C VAL A 8 -14.81 7.40 -12.27
N LEU A 9 -16.00 7.32 -11.69
CA LEU A 9 -16.67 6.10 -11.30
C LEU A 9 -17.78 5.77 -12.28
N GLY A 10 -17.68 4.65 -12.97
CA GLY A 10 -18.73 4.09 -13.81
C GLY A 10 -19.56 3.08 -13.02
N VAL A 11 -20.82 3.36 -12.78
CA VAL A 11 -21.72 2.51 -11.99
C VAL A 11 -22.72 1.82 -12.90
N THR A 12 -22.79 0.48 -12.85
CA THR A 12 -23.66 -0.31 -13.72
C THR A 12 -24.74 -1.04 -12.93
N GLY A 13 -25.71 -1.64 -13.63
CA GLY A 13 -26.88 -2.31 -13.07
C GLY A 13 -26.54 -3.56 -12.25
N SER A 14 -26.25 -3.39 -10.98
CA SER A 14 -26.00 -4.45 -10.00
C SER A 14 -26.42 -4.02 -8.62
N ILE A 15 -26.89 -4.95 -7.80
CA ILE A 15 -27.17 -4.68 -6.38
C ILE A 15 -25.97 -4.06 -5.65
N ALA A 16 -24.73 -4.37 -6.06
CA ALA A 16 -23.52 -3.83 -5.46
C ALA A 16 -23.32 -2.31 -5.69
N ALA A 17 -24.16 -1.65 -6.51
CA ALA A 17 -24.10 -0.21 -6.79
C ALA A 17 -24.17 0.65 -5.52
N TYR A 18 -24.93 0.24 -4.48
CA TYR A 18 -25.01 0.98 -3.21
C TYR A 18 -23.66 1.16 -2.53
N LYS A 19 -22.72 0.23 -2.69
CA LYS A 19 -21.38 0.29 -2.10
C LYS A 19 -20.56 1.43 -2.67
N ILE A 20 -20.80 1.81 -3.93
CA ILE A 20 -20.03 2.85 -4.60
C ILE A 20 -20.29 4.23 -4.01
N ALA A 21 -21.44 4.44 -3.38
CA ALA A 21 -21.69 5.67 -2.61
C ALA A 21 -20.67 5.84 -1.47
N ASN A 22 -20.36 4.74 -0.75
CA ASN A 22 -19.32 4.78 0.29
C ASN A 22 -17.92 5.01 -0.31
N LEU A 23 -17.58 4.35 -1.42
CA LEU A 23 -16.31 4.59 -2.12
C LEU A 23 -16.18 6.07 -2.57
N ALA A 24 -17.23 6.65 -3.14
CA ALA A 24 -17.25 8.06 -3.53
C ALA A 24 -16.96 8.98 -2.34
N SER A 25 -17.61 8.74 -1.19
CA SER A 25 -17.36 9.46 0.06
C SER A 25 -15.89 9.29 0.54
N MET A 26 -15.34 8.07 0.47
CA MET A 26 -13.95 7.82 0.83
C MET A 26 -12.96 8.57 -0.05
N LEU A 27 -13.21 8.66 -1.35
CA LEU A 27 -12.40 9.39 -2.32
C LEU A 27 -12.45 10.90 -2.08
N VAL A 28 -13.64 11.46 -1.85
CA VAL A 28 -13.81 12.88 -1.49
C VAL A 28 -13.05 13.23 -0.21
N LYS A 29 -13.10 12.38 0.83
CA LYS A 29 -12.30 12.54 2.06
C LYS A 29 -10.78 12.47 1.81
N LYS A 30 -10.34 11.87 0.70
CA LYS A 30 -8.95 11.89 0.23
C LYS A 30 -8.63 13.08 -0.68
N HIS A 31 -9.56 14.02 -0.81
CA HIS A 31 -9.49 15.23 -1.63
C HIS A 31 -9.43 14.97 -3.14
N ALA A 32 -10.00 13.87 -3.62
CA ALA A 32 -10.19 13.65 -5.05
C ALA A 32 -11.36 14.47 -5.57
N ASN A 33 -11.27 14.92 -6.83
CA ASN A 33 -12.41 15.38 -7.61
C ASN A 33 -13.12 14.14 -8.19
N VAL A 34 -14.32 13.82 -7.69
CA VAL A 34 -15.01 12.57 -8.03
C VAL A 34 -16.17 12.85 -8.96
N HIS A 35 -16.19 12.24 -10.13
CA HIS A 35 -17.31 12.25 -11.07
C HIS A 35 -17.93 10.86 -11.18
N VAL A 36 -19.25 10.80 -11.31
CA VAL A 36 -19.96 9.53 -11.41
C VAL A 36 -20.77 9.51 -12.70
N ILE A 37 -20.64 8.40 -13.42
CA ILE A 37 -21.45 8.08 -14.58
C ILE A 37 -22.23 6.81 -14.25
N MET A 38 -23.54 6.83 -14.44
CA MET A 38 -24.40 5.68 -14.21
C MET A 38 -25.02 5.20 -15.52
N THR A 39 -25.11 3.87 -15.68
CA THR A 39 -26.02 3.34 -16.72
C THR A 39 -27.47 3.51 -16.28
N GLU A 40 -28.40 3.54 -17.22
CA GLU A 40 -29.83 3.57 -16.93
C GLU A 40 -30.25 2.45 -15.97
N ASN A 41 -29.70 1.25 -16.17
CA ASN A 41 -29.97 0.10 -15.30
C ASN A 41 -29.44 0.31 -13.87
N ALA A 42 -28.38 1.10 -13.66
CA ALA A 42 -27.87 1.40 -12.33
C ALA A 42 -28.84 2.25 -11.52
N CYS A 43 -29.61 3.12 -12.19
CA CYS A 43 -30.61 3.99 -11.54
C CYS A 43 -31.75 3.21 -10.88
N ASN A 44 -31.97 1.94 -11.23
CA ASN A 44 -32.92 1.06 -10.54
C ASN A 44 -32.42 0.57 -9.17
N PHE A 45 -31.10 0.67 -8.87
CA PHE A 45 -30.50 0.21 -7.63
C PHE A 45 -30.11 1.35 -6.69
N ILE A 46 -29.76 2.52 -7.23
CA ILE A 46 -29.38 3.70 -6.47
C ILE A 46 -29.71 4.96 -7.27
N ASN A 47 -30.18 6.00 -6.59
CA ASN A 47 -30.56 7.24 -7.26
C ASN A 47 -29.34 8.14 -7.54
N PRO A 48 -29.21 8.77 -8.72
CA PRO A 48 -28.14 9.71 -9.07
C PRO A 48 -27.91 10.82 -8.03
N ILE A 49 -28.96 11.35 -7.40
CA ILE A 49 -28.88 12.39 -6.36
C ILE A 49 -27.98 11.97 -5.17
N THR A 50 -27.85 10.67 -4.91
CA THR A 50 -26.95 10.17 -3.85
C THR A 50 -25.52 10.55 -4.16
N PHE A 51 -25.07 10.35 -5.40
CA PHE A 51 -23.70 10.67 -5.81
C PHE A 51 -23.50 12.17 -5.95
N GLU A 52 -24.48 12.92 -6.44
CA GLU A 52 -24.41 14.38 -6.53
C GLU A 52 -24.23 15.02 -5.16
N THR A 53 -24.98 14.54 -4.16
CA THR A 53 -24.87 15.01 -2.77
C THR A 53 -23.49 14.71 -2.18
N LEU A 54 -22.90 13.54 -2.48
CA LEU A 54 -21.62 13.12 -1.92
C LEU A 54 -20.42 13.80 -2.59
N THR A 55 -20.51 14.04 -3.90
CA THR A 55 -19.35 14.49 -4.70
C THR A 55 -19.38 16.00 -4.99
N GLY A 56 -20.54 16.63 -4.90
CA GLY A 56 -20.76 18.01 -5.34
C GLY A 56 -20.75 18.17 -6.87
N ASN A 57 -20.68 17.09 -7.63
CA ASN A 57 -20.69 17.06 -9.09
C ASN A 57 -21.99 16.42 -9.59
N LYS A 58 -22.47 16.86 -10.77
CA LYS A 58 -23.60 16.24 -11.46
C LYS A 58 -23.29 14.77 -11.75
N CYS A 59 -24.23 13.88 -11.48
CA CYS A 59 -24.17 12.47 -11.89
C CYS A 59 -24.69 12.33 -13.32
N LEU A 60 -23.85 11.80 -14.21
CA LEU A 60 -24.16 11.70 -15.63
C LEU A 60 -24.84 10.37 -15.94
N VAL A 61 -25.98 10.40 -16.60
CA VAL A 61 -26.75 9.21 -17.01
C VAL A 61 -26.99 9.22 -18.51
N ASP A 62 -27.56 10.32 -19.04
CA ASP A 62 -27.92 10.47 -20.45
C ASP A 62 -26.80 11.18 -21.22
N THR A 63 -26.42 10.61 -22.37
CA THR A 63 -25.42 11.18 -23.29
C THR A 63 -25.94 12.49 -23.93
N PHE A 64 -27.24 12.66 -24.07
CA PHE A 64 -27.90 13.74 -24.79
C PHE A 64 -28.78 14.63 -23.89
N ASP A 65 -28.46 14.71 -22.60
CA ASP A 65 -29.14 15.63 -21.68
C ASP A 65 -29.01 17.08 -22.19
N ARG A 66 -30.17 17.71 -22.49
CA ARG A 66 -30.25 19.07 -23.07
C ARG A 66 -30.20 20.20 -22.04
N ASN A 67 -30.16 19.87 -20.74
CA ASN A 67 -30.13 20.86 -19.66
C ASN A 67 -28.69 21.21 -19.23
N PHE A 68 -27.76 21.34 -20.15
CA PHE A 68 -26.37 21.58 -19.87
C PHE A 68 -25.78 22.79 -20.65
N GLN A 69 -24.66 23.28 -20.18
CA GLN A 69 -23.82 24.22 -20.91
C GLN A 69 -23.15 23.50 -22.11
N PHE A 70 -23.03 24.23 -23.24
CA PHE A 70 -22.59 23.67 -24.53
C PHE A 70 -21.14 23.12 -24.49
N ASN A 71 -20.96 21.98 -23.83
CA ASN A 71 -19.71 21.19 -23.80
C ASN A 71 -20.05 19.73 -24.07
N VAL A 72 -19.20 19.07 -24.85
CA VAL A 72 -19.32 17.62 -25.08
C VAL A 72 -18.87 16.93 -23.79
N GLU A 73 -19.79 16.67 -22.84
CA GLU A 73 -19.49 16.26 -21.46
C GLU A 73 -18.60 15.01 -21.40
N HIS A 74 -18.88 13.96 -22.21
CA HIS A 74 -18.08 12.75 -22.24
C HIS A 74 -16.63 13.00 -22.69
N VAL A 75 -16.39 13.93 -23.64
CA VAL A 75 -15.02 14.28 -24.08
C VAL A 75 -14.30 15.10 -23.03
N SER A 76 -15.00 16.06 -22.42
CA SER A 76 -14.43 16.91 -21.37
C SER A 76 -14.02 16.08 -20.15
N LEU A 77 -14.89 15.17 -19.71
CA LEU A 77 -14.62 14.29 -18.58
C LEU A 77 -13.50 13.27 -18.90
N ALA A 78 -13.49 12.73 -20.12
CA ALA A 78 -12.43 11.82 -20.57
C ALA A 78 -11.04 12.47 -20.56
N LYS A 79 -10.93 13.78 -20.81
CA LYS A 79 -9.68 14.56 -20.75
C LYS A 79 -9.27 14.88 -19.32
N LEU A 80 -10.22 15.07 -18.40
CA LEU A 80 -9.97 15.42 -16.99
C LEU A 80 -9.60 14.20 -16.14
N ALA A 81 -10.02 13.01 -16.54
CA ALA A 81 -9.86 11.79 -15.76
C ALA A 81 -8.40 11.40 -15.58
N ASP A 82 -7.93 11.27 -14.34
CA ASP A 82 -6.66 10.61 -13.99
C ASP A 82 -6.84 9.09 -13.91
N ILE A 83 -8.05 8.59 -13.63
CA ILE A 83 -8.40 7.18 -13.58
C ILE A 83 -9.90 6.99 -13.82
N PHE A 84 -10.25 5.88 -14.45
CA PHE A 84 -11.63 5.44 -14.64
C PHE A 84 -11.83 4.07 -14.00
N LEU A 85 -12.73 3.95 -13.03
CA LEU A 85 -13.12 2.68 -12.41
C LEU A 85 -14.56 2.36 -12.76
N VAL A 86 -14.82 1.23 -13.43
CA VAL A 86 -16.17 0.67 -13.58
C VAL A 86 -16.42 -0.30 -12.43
N ALA A 87 -17.28 0.08 -11.51
CA ALA A 87 -17.66 -0.70 -10.34
C ALA A 87 -19.07 -0.32 -9.86
N PRO A 88 -19.95 -1.31 -9.66
CA PRO A 88 -19.84 -2.68 -10.15
C PRO A 88 -19.84 -2.73 -11.67
N ALA A 89 -19.10 -3.65 -12.29
CA ALA A 89 -19.13 -3.89 -13.72
C ALA A 89 -20.00 -5.12 -14.04
N SER A 90 -21.14 -4.89 -14.68
CA SER A 90 -22.03 -5.96 -15.14
C SER A 90 -21.46 -6.68 -16.37
N ALA A 91 -21.90 -7.91 -16.62
CA ALA A 91 -21.51 -8.67 -17.82
C ALA A 91 -21.86 -7.93 -19.11
N ASP A 92 -22.98 -7.21 -19.14
CA ASP A 92 -23.42 -6.37 -20.27
C ASP A 92 -22.38 -5.30 -20.58
N VAL A 93 -22.01 -4.48 -19.59
CA VAL A 93 -21.05 -3.37 -19.79
C VAL A 93 -19.65 -3.90 -20.09
N ILE A 94 -19.20 -5.00 -19.45
CA ILE A 94 -17.95 -5.67 -19.78
C ILE A 94 -17.94 -6.11 -21.26
N GLY A 95 -19.04 -6.72 -21.73
CA GLY A 95 -19.19 -7.12 -23.12
C GLY A 95 -19.15 -5.95 -24.08
N LYS A 96 -19.86 -4.85 -23.79
CA LYS A 96 -19.88 -3.63 -24.59
C LYS A 96 -18.47 -3.02 -24.72
N ILE A 97 -17.80 -2.79 -23.61
CA ILE A 97 -16.44 -2.19 -23.60
C ILE A 97 -15.46 -3.09 -24.37
N ALA A 98 -15.48 -4.41 -24.12
CA ALA A 98 -14.59 -5.37 -24.78
C ALA A 98 -14.77 -5.42 -26.31
N ASN A 99 -15.96 -5.08 -26.81
CA ASN A 99 -16.28 -5.12 -28.25
C ASN A 99 -16.41 -3.73 -28.89
N GLY A 100 -16.06 -2.66 -28.15
CA GLY A 100 -16.06 -1.31 -28.69
C GLY A 100 -17.45 -0.71 -28.90
N ILE A 101 -18.47 -1.19 -28.19
CA ILE A 101 -19.83 -0.66 -28.23
C ILE A 101 -19.92 0.53 -27.28
N ALA A 102 -20.23 1.69 -27.83
CA ALA A 102 -20.32 2.98 -27.13
C ALA A 102 -21.70 3.59 -27.35
N ASP A 103 -22.73 2.96 -26.75
CA ASP A 103 -24.15 3.28 -26.96
C ASP A 103 -24.80 4.03 -25.78
N ASP A 104 -24.05 4.25 -24.70
CA ASP A 104 -24.48 5.03 -23.55
C ASP A 104 -23.38 6.00 -23.05
N MET A 105 -23.69 6.83 -22.06
CA MET A 105 -22.77 7.83 -21.51
C MET A 105 -21.51 7.19 -20.91
N LEU A 106 -21.62 6.04 -20.23
CA LEU A 106 -20.49 5.35 -19.59
C LEU A 106 -19.55 4.77 -20.64
N THR A 107 -20.08 3.99 -21.58
CA THR A 107 -19.31 3.30 -22.61
C THR A 107 -18.67 4.29 -23.58
N THR A 108 -19.34 5.38 -23.91
CA THR A 108 -18.81 6.48 -24.75
C THR A 108 -17.65 7.19 -24.03
N THR A 109 -17.82 7.51 -22.74
CA THR A 109 -16.79 8.22 -21.98
C THR A 109 -15.53 7.36 -21.79
N ILE A 110 -15.67 6.10 -21.36
CA ILE A 110 -14.52 5.23 -21.13
C ILE A 110 -13.74 4.94 -22.42
N MET A 111 -14.44 4.88 -23.56
CA MET A 111 -13.83 4.70 -24.87
C MET A 111 -12.95 5.91 -25.25
N ALA A 112 -13.36 7.12 -24.86
CA ALA A 112 -12.60 8.35 -25.12
C ALA A 112 -11.45 8.58 -24.13
N CYS A 113 -11.42 7.89 -22.97
CA CYS A 113 -10.42 8.07 -21.95
C CYS A 113 -9.05 7.49 -22.34
N LYS A 114 -7.97 8.25 -22.04
CA LYS A 114 -6.58 7.80 -22.14
C LYS A 114 -5.98 7.37 -20.79
N CYS A 115 -6.65 7.71 -19.69
CA CYS A 115 -6.21 7.37 -18.34
C CYS A 115 -6.24 5.85 -18.07
N PRO A 116 -5.57 5.36 -17.01
CA PRO A 116 -5.73 4.00 -16.52
C PRO A 116 -7.18 3.63 -16.27
N LYS A 117 -7.57 2.41 -16.62
CA LYS A 117 -8.94 1.91 -16.53
C LYS A 117 -8.99 0.66 -15.69
N LEU A 118 -9.84 0.67 -14.67
CA LEU A 118 -10.07 -0.46 -13.76
C LEU A 118 -11.47 -0.99 -13.96
N ILE A 119 -11.62 -2.31 -13.97
CA ILE A 119 -12.91 -3.00 -14.08
C ILE A 119 -13.09 -3.90 -12.85
N SER A 120 -14.16 -3.70 -12.10
CA SER A 120 -14.51 -4.56 -10.96
C SER A 120 -15.79 -5.34 -11.26
N PRO A 121 -15.69 -6.60 -11.77
CA PRO A 121 -16.85 -7.42 -12.10
C PRO A 121 -17.75 -7.66 -10.87
N ALA A 122 -19.06 -7.65 -11.09
CA ALA A 122 -20.05 -7.99 -10.06
C ALA A 122 -21.27 -8.62 -10.70
N MET A 123 -21.41 -9.95 -10.55
CA MET A 123 -22.50 -10.72 -11.15
C MET A 123 -22.63 -12.08 -10.45
N ASN A 124 -23.69 -12.84 -10.80
CA ASN A 124 -23.86 -14.23 -10.37
C ASN A 124 -22.66 -15.10 -10.81
N THR A 125 -22.35 -16.14 -10.05
CA THR A 125 -21.20 -17.03 -10.29
C THR A 125 -21.23 -17.65 -11.68
N ASN A 126 -22.39 -18.14 -12.14
CA ASN A 126 -22.51 -18.76 -13.45
C ASN A 126 -22.26 -17.76 -14.59
N MET A 127 -22.68 -16.49 -14.40
CA MET A 127 -22.36 -15.42 -15.35
C MET A 127 -20.86 -15.13 -15.33
N PHE A 128 -20.24 -15.01 -14.15
CA PHE A 128 -18.82 -14.72 -14.04
C PHE A 128 -17.96 -15.82 -14.64
N THR A 129 -18.29 -17.10 -14.40
CA THR A 129 -17.55 -18.24 -14.93
C THR A 129 -17.90 -18.57 -16.40
N ASN A 130 -18.87 -17.87 -17.00
CA ASN A 130 -19.23 -18.07 -18.39
C ASN A 130 -18.03 -17.79 -19.30
N PRO A 131 -17.68 -18.70 -20.23
CA PRO A 131 -16.51 -18.53 -21.11
C PRO A 131 -16.50 -17.22 -21.88
N ILE A 132 -17.66 -16.74 -22.33
CA ILE A 132 -17.79 -15.48 -23.07
C ILE A 132 -17.40 -14.29 -22.18
N VAL A 133 -17.83 -14.28 -20.92
CA VAL A 133 -17.46 -13.22 -19.96
C VAL A 133 -15.97 -13.29 -19.64
N GLN A 134 -15.42 -14.49 -19.43
CA GLN A 134 -14.00 -14.67 -19.17
C GLN A 134 -13.13 -14.25 -20.37
N ASP A 135 -13.56 -14.52 -21.58
CA ASP A 135 -12.86 -14.08 -22.79
C ASP A 135 -12.93 -12.56 -22.96
N ASN A 136 -14.07 -11.92 -22.65
CA ASN A 136 -14.19 -10.47 -22.65
C ASN A 136 -13.26 -9.83 -21.61
N LEU A 137 -13.14 -10.39 -20.40
CA LEU A 137 -12.22 -9.92 -19.37
C LEU A 137 -10.76 -10.02 -19.82
N LYS A 138 -10.34 -11.17 -20.37
CA LYS A 138 -8.99 -11.34 -20.94
C LYS A 138 -8.71 -10.37 -22.08
N LYS A 139 -9.72 -10.11 -22.93
CA LYS A 139 -9.62 -9.15 -24.00
C LYS A 139 -9.39 -7.74 -23.47
N LEU A 140 -10.08 -7.34 -22.40
CA LEU A 140 -9.87 -6.06 -21.73
C LEU A 140 -8.45 -5.98 -21.12
N GLU A 141 -7.96 -7.03 -20.45
CA GLU A 141 -6.59 -7.09 -19.93
C GLU A 141 -5.56 -6.93 -21.06
N HIS A 142 -5.77 -7.57 -22.20
CA HIS A 142 -4.89 -7.43 -23.38
C HIS A 142 -4.82 -5.97 -23.88
N TYR A 143 -5.91 -5.19 -23.76
CA TYR A 143 -5.96 -3.78 -24.11
C TYR A 143 -5.56 -2.83 -22.98
N GLY A 144 -4.97 -3.37 -21.88
CA GLY A 144 -4.39 -2.57 -20.80
C GLY A 144 -5.40 -2.12 -19.73
N TYR A 145 -6.58 -2.72 -19.69
CA TYR A 145 -7.47 -2.57 -18.54
C TYR A 145 -7.02 -3.47 -17.39
N GLU A 146 -7.07 -3.00 -16.18
CA GLU A 146 -6.79 -3.82 -15.02
C GLU A 146 -8.10 -4.37 -14.45
N ILE A 147 -8.18 -5.70 -14.33
CA ILE A 147 -9.34 -6.40 -13.77
C ILE A 147 -9.13 -6.61 -12.28
N ILE A 148 -9.98 -5.99 -11.46
CA ILE A 148 -10.02 -6.22 -10.03
C ILE A 148 -10.83 -7.50 -9.80
N GLN A 149 -10.16 -8.59 -9.47
CA GLN A 149 -10.80 -9.90 -9.32
C GLN A 149 -11.90 -9.84 -8.26
N PRO A 150 -13.08 -10.43 -8.53
CA PRO A 150 -14.16 -10.48 -7.57
C PRO A 150 -13.81 -11.43 -6.41
N ASP A 151 -14.35 -11.11 -5.24
CA ASP A 151 -14.28 -12.00 -4.08
C ASP A 151 -15.17 -13.23 -4.28
N SER A 152 -14.86 -14.27 -3.54
CA SER A 152 -15.72 -15.44 -3.38
C SER A 152 -16.52 -15.35 -2.09
N GLY A 153 -17.78 -15.80 -2.10
CA GLY A 153 -18.62 -15.81 -0.91
C GLY A 153 -20.10 -15.87 -1.22
N TYR A 154 -20.93 -15.58 -0.22
CA TYR A 154 -22.38 -15.55 -0.36
C TYR A 154 -22.82 -14.36 -1.22
N LEU A 155 -23.60 -14.63 -2.25
CA LEU A 155 -24.13 -13.66 -3.20
C LEU A 155 -25.58 -13.30 -2.88
N ALA A 156 -26.05 -12.16 -3.36
CA ALA A 156 -27.42 -11.69 -3.12
C ALA A 156 -28.51 -12.62 -3.70
N CYS A 157 -28.17 -13.46 -4.70
CA CYS A 157 -29.06 -14.47 -5.26
C CYS A 157 -29.18 -15.74 -4.41
N GLY A 158 -28.47 -15.86 -3.27
CA GLY A 158 -28.46 -17.05 -2.43
C GLY A 158 -27.37 -18.07 -2.75
N ASP A 159 -26.65 -17.90 -3.86
CA ASP A 159 -25.54 -18.76 -4.26
C ASP A 159 -24.24 -18.42 -3.50
N THR A 160 -23.31 -19.37 -3.46
CA THR A 160 -21.95 -19.16 -2.95
C THR A 160 -20.95 -19.42 -4.07
N GLY A 161 -20.05 -18.44 -4.30
CA GLY A 161 -19.05 -18.57 -5.35
C GLY A 161 -18.36 -17.25 -5.70
N ALA A 162 -17.59 -17.25 -6.78
CA ALA A 162 -16.95 -16.05 -7.31
C ALA A 162 -17.97 -15.13 -8.00
N GLY A 163 -17.71 -13.81 -8.01
CA GLY A 163 -18.57 -12.82 -8.66
C GLY A 163 -19.01 -11.68 -7.73
N LYS A 164 -18.63 -11.74 -6.45
CA LYS A 164 -18.89 -10.68 -5.47
C LYS A 164 -17.92 -9.54 -5.64
N MET A 165 -18.44 -8.32 -5.85
CA MET A 165 -17.57 -7.13 -5.88
C MET A 165 -16.77 -7.02 -4.58
N PRO A 166 -15.45 -6.78 -4.64
CA PRO A 166 -14.60 -6.56 -3.46
C PRO A 166 -15.11 -5.40 -2.59
N SER A 167 -14.52 -5.28 -1.40
CA SER A 167 -14.86 -4.16 -0.51
C SER A 167 -14.41 -2.83 -1.11
N GLU A 168 -15.07 -1.76 -0.69
CA GLU A 168 -14.76 -0.39 -1.09
C GLU A 168 -13.32 -0.02 -0.73
N GLN A 169 -12.80 -0.58 0.36
CA GLN A 169 -11.40 -0.37 0.75
C GLN A 169 -10.43 -1.00 -0.25
N VAL A 170 -10.74 -2.18 -0.80
CA VAL A 170 -9.95 -2.82 -1.85
C VAL A 170 -9.96 -1.96 -3.12
N LEU A 171 -11.15 -1.50 -3.55
CA LEU A 171 -11.27 -0.62 -4.71
C LEU A 171 -10.48 0.69 -4.53
N LEU A 172 -10.56 1.30 -3.34
CA LEU A 172 -9.76 2.48 -2.99
C LEU A 172 -8.26 2.20 -3.07
N ASN A 173 -7.80 1.05 -2.58
CA ASN A 173 -6.39 0.68 -2.63
C ASN A 173 -5.87 0.55 -4.07
N TYR A 174 -6.67 0.01 -5.00
CA TYR A 174 -6.34 -0.02 -6.43
C TYR A 174 -6.21 1.40 -7.02
N ILE A 175 -7.18 2.29 -6.72
CA ILE A 175 -7.13 3.68 -7.17
C ILE A 175 -5.87 4.37 -6.62
N LEU A 176 -5.60 4.26 -5.32
CA LEU A 176 -4.42 4.86 -4.69
C LEU A 176 -3.12 4.32 -5.29
N ARG A 177 -3.01 2.99 -5.45
CA ARG A 177 -1.85 2.38 -6.09
C ARG A 177 -1.61 2.96 -7.48
N THR A 178 -2.67 3.22 -8.24
CA THR A 178 -2.55 3.68 -9.63
C THR A 178 -2.17 5.16 -9.72
N ILE A 179 -2.81 6.07 -8.96
CA ILE A 179 -2.69 7.52 -9.22
C ILE A 179 -2.21 8.37 -8.05
N ALA A 180 -2.02 7.81 -6.83
CA ALA A 180 -1.68 8.63 -5.67
C ALA A 180 -0.28 9.23 -5.71
N LYS A 181 0.66 8.61 -6.42
CA LYS A 181 2.05 9.05 -6.57
C LYS A 181 2.55 8.77 -7.99
N ASP A 182 3.53 9.55 -8.41
CA ASP A 182 4.30 9.28 -9.62
C ASP A 182 5.04 7.94 -9.49
N LYS A 183 5.23 7.23 -10.61
CA LYS A 183 5.80 5.88 -10.63
C LYS A 183 7.32 5.91 -10.87
N ASP A 184 8.02 6.75 -10.13
CA ASP A 184 9.47 6.99 -10.24
C ASP A 184 10.34 5.86 -9.68
N MET A 185 9.72 4.89 -8.98
CA MET A 185 10.39 3.69 -8.47
C MET A 185 10.02 2.41 -9.24
N THR A 186 9.45 2.53 -10.45
CA THR A 186 9.13 1.37 -11.29
C THR A 186 10.38 0.57 -11.62
N GLY A 187 10.32 -0.76 -11.45
CA GLY A 187 11.44 -1.67 -11.68
C GLY A 187 12.44 -1.76 -10.52
N ILE A 188 12.26 -0.97 -9.45
CA ILE A 188 13.11 -1.03 -8.25
C ILE A 188 12.58 -2.06 -7.27
N LYS A 189 13.44 -2.98 -6.84
CA LYS A 189 13.18 -3.96 -5.79
C LYS A 189 13.62 -3.41 -4.43
N LEU A 190 12.66 -3.11 -3.58
CA LEU A 190 12.89 -2.55 -2.26
C LEU A 190 12.55 -3.56 -1.16
N THR A 191 13.49 -3.82 -0.26
CA THR A 191 13.25 -4.59 0.96
C THR A 191 13.25 -3.67 2.16
N VAL A 192 12.20 -3.72 2.97
CA VAL A 192 12.12 -2.99 4.23
C VAL A 192 11.83 -3.92 5.38
N THR A 193 12.48 -3.70 6.54
CA THR A 193 12.20 -4.46 7.77
C THR A 193 11.32 -3.64 8.70
N ALA A 194 10.41 -4.28 9.44
CA ALA A 194 9.49 -3.62 10.36
C ALA A 194 9.22 -4.45 11.62
N GLY A 195 8.71 -3.77 12.63
CA GLY A 195 8.28 -4.40 13.88
C GLY A 195 9.44 -4.85 14.77
N PRO A 196 9.12 -5.45 15.93
CA PRO A 196 10.09 -6.00 16.87
C PRO A 196 10.37 -7.46 16.56
N THR A 197 11.57 -7.93 16.89
CA THR A 197 11.82 -9.38 17.04
C THR A 197 11.42 -9.84 18.44
N ARG A 198 11.18 -11.13 18.59
CA ARG A 198 10.83 -11.79 19.85
C ARG A 198 11.77 -12.95 20.10
N GLU A 199 12.57 -12.83 21.14
CA GLU A 199 13.54 -13.85 21.51
C GLU A 199 12.97 -14.70 22.63
N LYS A 200 12.67 -15.96 22.33
CA LYS A 200 12.00 -16.87 23.28
C LYS A 200 12.85 -17.11 24.51
N LEU A 201 12.20 -17.08 25.67
CA LEU A 201 12.73 -17.57 26.95
C LEU A 201 12.24 -19.00 27.22
N ASP A 202 10.96 -19.23 26.96
CA ASP A 202 10.27 -20.50 27.09
C ASP A 202 9.04 -20.48 26.15
N PRO A 203 8.18 -21.52 26.12
CA PRO A 203 6.99 -21.55 25.25
C PRO A 203 6.00 -20.41 25.47
N VAL A 204 6.07 -19.69 26.61
CA VAL A 204 5.09 -18.67 27.00
C VAL A 204 5.67 -17.26 26.95
N ARG A 205 6.95 -17.07 27.27
CA ARG A 205 7.60 -15.77 27.47
C ARG A 205 8.70 -15.50 26.46
N PHE A 206 8.91 -14.22 26.16
CA PHE A 206 9.92 -13.75 25.23
C PHE A 206 10.44 -12.36 25.64
N LEU A 207 11.64 -12.02 25.21
CA LEU A 207 12.19 -10.66 25.22
C LEU A 207 11.84 -9.99 23.90
N SER A 208 11.49 -8.71 23.94
CA SER A 208 11.14 -7.95 22.74
C SER A 208 11.32 -6.44 22.95
N ASN A 209 11.17 -5.69 21.87
CA ASN A 209 11.21 -4.22 21.85
C ASN A 209 9.79 -3.62 21.74
N ASN A 210 9.64 -2.35 22.12
CA ASN A 210 8.37 -1.62 22.05
C ASN A 210 8.01 -1.12 20.63
N SER A 211 8.66 -1.62 19.59
CA SER A 211 8.39 -1.20 18.22
C SER A 211 7.00 -1.63 17.76
N THR A 212 6.24 -0.70 17.21
CA THR A 212 4.91 -0.97 16.63
C THR A 212 4.95 -1.32 15.14
N GLY A 213 6.11 -1.17 14.48
CA GLY A 213 6.26 -1.40 13.03
C GLY A 213 5.78 -0.26 12.12
N LYS A 214 5.08 0.75 12.64
CA LYS A 214 4.44 1.81 11.86
C LYS A 214 5.36 2.47 10.83
N MET A 215 6.62 2.73 11.15
CA MET A 215 7.56 3.40 10.23
C MET A 215 7.91 2.51 9.03
N GLY A 216 8.25 1.24 9.26
CA GLY A 216 8.55 0.29 8.17
C GLY A 216 7.33 0.03 7.28
N TYR A 217 6.12 -0.05 7.85
CA TYR A 217 4.87 -0.16 7.10
C TYR A 217 4.58 1.10 6.26
N ALA A 218 4.84 2.29 6.79
CA ALA A 218 4.71 3.55 6.05
C ALA A 218 5.69 3.59 4.86
N ILE A 219 6.94 3.18 5.05
CA ILE A 219 7.94 3.10 3.97
C ILE A 219 7.49 2.10 2.90
N ALA A 220 7.05 0.89 3.30
CA ALA A 220 6.55 -0.12 2.37
C ALA A 220 5.37 0.41 1.53
N LYS A 221 4.41 1.07 2.18
CA LYS A 221 3.26 1.68 1.52
C LYS A 221 3.67 2.77 0.53
N MET A 222 4.52 3.71 0.92
CA MET A 222 4.93 4.81 0.05
C MET A 222 5.76 4.30 -1.14
N ALA A 223 6.66 3.35 -0.93
CA ALA A 223 7.43 2.75 -2.02
C ALA A 223 6.53 2.00 -3.01
N MET A 224 5.54 1.24 -2.53
CA MET A 224 4.54 0.57 -3.37
C MET A 224 3.71 1.58 -4.18
N LEU A 225 3.27 2.69 -3.56
CA LEU A 225 2.53 3.75 -4.26
C LEU A 225 3.38 4.42 -5.35
N ARG A 226 4.71 4.46 -5.20
CA ARG A 226 5.67 4.97 -6.18
C ARG A 226 6.08 3.92 -7.22
N GLY A 227 5.51 2.72 -7.18
CA GLY A 227 5.69 1.67 -8.19
C GLY A 227 6.83 0.69 -7.94
N ALA A 228 7.46 0.70 -6.76
CA ALA A 228 8.48 -0.29 -6.40
C ALA A 228 7.89 -1.69 -6.19
N ASP A 229 8.68 -2.73 -6.48
CA ASP A 229 8.45 -4.11 -6.04
C ASP A 229 8.93 -4.25 -4.59
N VAL A 230 7.99 -4.29 -3.65
CA VAL A 230 8.28 -4.18 -2.23
C VAL A 230 8.17 -5.52 -1.51
N THR A 231 9.24 -5.89 -0.79
CA THR A 231 9.22 -6.97 0.20
C THR A 231 9.31 -6.35 1.61
N LEU A 232 8.28 -6.56 2.42
CA LEU A 232 8.22 -6.15 3.83
C LEU A 232 8.52 -7.37 4.71
N ILE A 233 9.66 -7.36 5.41
CA ILE A 233 10.03 -8.39 6.39
C ILE A 233 9.61 -7.89 7.76
N SER A 234 8.59 -8.50 8.35
CA SER A 234 7.92 -7.96 9.54
C SER A 234 7.93 -8.93 10.71
N GLY A 235 8.38 -8.42 11.87
CA GLY A 235 8.03 -9.02 13.15
C GLY A 235 6.53 -8.85 13.44
N LYS A 236 6.02 -9.59 14.43
CA LYS A 236 4.60 -9.57 14.76
C LYS A 236 4.15 -8.20 15.26
N VAL A 237 3.22 -7.59 14.54
CA VAL A 237 2.58 -6.30 14.85
C VAL A 237 1.06 -6.44 14.77
N SER A 238 0.33 -5.39 15.20
CA SER A 238 -1.13 -5.30 15.10
C SER A 238 -1.60 -4.44 13.91
N LEU A 239 -0.70 -4.12 12.99
CA LEU A 239 -1.03 -3.34 11.79
C LEU A 239 -1.64 -4.24 10.72
N GLU A 240 -2.59 -3.68 9.96
CA GLU A 240 -3.12 -4.35 8.78
C GLU A 240 -2.03 -4.52 7.72
N PRO A 241 -2.04 -5.63 6.97
CA PRO A 241 -1.14 -5.85 5.86
C PRO A 241 -1.16 -4.71 4.84
N VAL A 242 0.00 -4.29 4.35
CA VAL A 242 0.07 -3.30 3.27
C VAL A 242 -0.34 -3.97 1.96
N PRO A 243 -1.41 -3.50 1.29
CA PRO A 243 -1.86 -4.11 0.03
C PRO A 243 -0.77 -4.07 -1.05
N PHE A 244 -0.74 -5.07 -1.93
CA PHE A 244 0.20 -5.19 -3.05
C PHE A 244 1.69 -5.30 -2.65
N VAL A 245 1.98 -5.53 -1.39
CA VAL A 245 3.33 -5.72 -0.85
C VAL A 245 3.51 -7.18 -0.47
N LYS A 246 4.65 -7.76 -0.83
CA LYS A 246 5.03 -9.10 -0.37
C LYS A 246 5.46 -9.03 1.08
N ILE A 247 4.70 -9.67 1.97
CA ILE A 247 5.02 -9.73 3.39
C ILE A 247 5.71 -11.05 3.72
N VAL A 248 6.81 -10.96 4.47
CA VAL A 248 7.55 -12.10 5.03
C VAL A 248 7.51 -11.98 6.54
N ASP A 249 6.68 -12.79 7.17
CA ASP A 249 6.56 -12.83 8.63
C ASP A 249 7.77 -13.52 9.27
N ILE A 250 8.28 -12.91 10.34
CA ILE A 250 9.36 -13.45 11.15
C ILE A 250 9.03 -13.37 12.64
N VAL A 251 9.75 -14.11 13.43
CA VAL A 251 9.62 -14.10 14.89
C VAL A 251 10.90 -13.59 15.56
N SER A 252 12.04 -14.22 15.30
CA SER A 252 13.32 -13.96 15.97
C SER A 252 14.25 -13.06 15.15
N ALA A 253 15.32 -12.58 15.80
CA ALA A 253 16.41 -11.88 15.10
C ALA A 253 17.10 -12.77 14.07
N GLU A 254 17.20 -14.08 14.34
CA GLU A 254 17.77 -15.06 13.40
C GLU A 254 16.87 -15.22 12.16
N ASP A 255 15.54 -15.30 12.34
CA ASP A 255 14.60 -15.37 11.20
C ASP A 255 14.73 -14.12 10.33
N MET A 256 14.77 -12.93 10.96
CA MET A 256 14.93 -11.68 10.25
C MET A 256 16.26 -11.62 9.51
N TYR A 257 17.36 -12.04 10.15
CA TYR A 257 18.66 -12.12 9.50
C TYR A 257 18.60 -12.97 8.23
N ASN A 258 18.09 -14.20 8.34
CA ASN A 258 17.99 -15.13 7.20
C ASN A 258 17.10 -14.58 6.07
N ALA A 259 15.96 -13.99 6.41
CA ALA A 259 15.04 -13.38 5.44
C ALA A 259 15.67 -12.17 4.71
N VAL A 260 16.37 -11.30 5.44
CA VAL A 260 17.03 -10.12 4.85
C VAL A 260 18.21 -10.54 3.96
N ILE A 261 19.07 -11.46 4.40
CA ILE A 261 20.19 -11.95 3.58
C ILE A 261 19.70 -12.63 2.29
N LYS A 262 18.61 -13.38 2.39
CA LYS A 262 17.97 -13.97 1.19
C LYS A 262 17.48 -12.90 0.23
N SER A 263 16.79 -11.88 0.73
CA SER A 263 16.23 -10.78 -0.08
C SER A 263 17.33 -9.88 -0.67
N ALA A 264 18.47 -9.72 0.02
CA ALA A 264 19.58 -8.87 -0.42
C ALA A 264 20.22 -9.31 -1.74
N LYS A 265 20.02 -10.55 -2.16
CA LYS A 265 20.56 -11.07 -3.42
C LYS A 265 20.01 -10.30 -4.64
N ASP A 266 18.75 -9.88 -4.57
CA ASP A 266 18.03 -9.26 -5.69
C ASP A 266 17.56 -7.83 -5.40
N ALA A 267 17.61 -7.37 -4.13
CA ALA A 267 17.11 -6.05 -3.75
C ALA A 267 18.04 -4.94 -4.25
N ASP A 268 17.48 -3.85 -4.77
CA ASP A 268 18.19 -2.62 -5.13
C ASP A 268 18.36 -1.70 -3.93
N ILE A 269 17.38 -1.73 -3.02
CA ILE A 269 17.34 -0.90 -1.82
C ILE A 269 16.95 -1.78 -0.63
N ILE A 270 17.72 -1.66 0.47
CA ILE A 270 17.35 -2.27 1.75
C ILE A 270 17.24 -1.17 2.81
N ILE A 271 16.08 -1.10 3.46
CA ILE A 271 15.84 -0.16 4.56
C ILE A 271 15.58 -0.95 5.85
N LYS A 272 16.52 -0.87 6.80
CA LYS A 272 16.40 -1.55 8.09
C LYS A 272 15.72 -0.64 9.11
N ALA A 273 14.39 -0.73 9.21
CA ALA A 273 13.58 0.04 10.16
C ALA A 273 13.02 -0.78 11.35
N ALA A 274 13.26 -2.10 11.36
CA ALA A 274 12.85 -2.99 12.44
C ALA A 274 13.68 -2.76 13.72
N ALA A 275 13.08 -3.00 14.87
CA ALA A 275 13.74 -3.06 16.17
C ALA A 275 14.16 -4.52 16.45
N VAL A 276 15.35 -4.87 16.00
CA VAL A 276 15.94 -6.19 16.18
C VAL A 276 16.63 -6.24 17.54
N ALA A 277 16.42 -7.31 18.30
CA ALA A 277 17.11 -7.51 19.56
C ALA A 277 18.61 -7.77 19.31
N ASP A 278 19.50 -7.02 20.00
CA ASP A 278 20.94 -7.20 19.96
C ASP A 278 21.41 -8.41 20.77
N TYR A 279 20.56 -8.90 21.66
CA TYR A 279 20.79 -10.04 22.54
C TYR A 279 19.61 -10.98 22.56
N ARG A 280 19.88 -12.27 22.68
CA ARG A 280 18.89 -13.32 22.89
C ARG A 280 19.28 -14.20 24.07
N PRO A 281 18.33 -14.92 24.71
CA PRO A 281 18.69 -15.92 25.71
C PRO A 281 19.63 -16.96 25.10
N SER A 282 20.73 -17.27 25.86
CA SER A 282 21.69 -18.29 25.43
C SER A 282 21.10 -19.70 25.50
N TYR A 283 20.02 -19.88 26.24
CA TYR A 283 19.24 -21.11 26.36
C TYR A 283 17.75 -20.82 26.37
N VAL A 284 16.99 -21.59 25.60
CA VAL A 284 15.52 -21.54 25.57
C VAL A 284 14.98 -22.78 26.27
N SER A 285 14.17 -22.62 27.29
CA SER A 285 13.55 -23.73 27.99
C SER A 285 12.44 -24.36 27.18
N ASP A 286 12.41 -25.69 27.08
CA ASP A 286 11.31 -26.42 26.42
C ASP A 286 9.99 -26.38 27.21
N GLU A 287 10.09 -26.15 28.53
CA GLU A 287 8.95 -26.01 29.39
C GLU A 287 8.88 -24.61 30.02
N LYS A 288 7.64 -24.19 30.40
CA LYS A 288 7.45 -22.93 31.12
C LYS A 288 8.31 -22.92 32.40
N ILE A 289 9.22 -21.97 32.49
CA ILE A 289 10.07 -21.77 33.67
C ILE A 289 9.18 -21.48 34.87
N LYS A 290 9.18 -22.36 35.87
CA LYS A 290 8.38 -22.22 37.12
C LYS A 290 9.03 -21.18 38.03
N LYS A 291 8.21 -20.45 38.76
CA LYS A 291 8.68 -19.55 39.82
C LYS A 291 9.42 -20.37 40.89
N LYS A 292 10.62 -19.92 41.24
CA LYS A 292 11.43 -20.43 42.33
C LYS A 292 11.59 -19.33 43.40
N ASP A 293 11.94 -19.69 44.61
CA ASP A 293 12.32 -18.71 45.61
C ASP A 293 13.64 -18.05 45.21
N GLY A 294 13.70 -16.72 45.29
CA GLY A 294 14.86 -15.90 44.92
C GLY A 294 14.77 -15.28 43.53
N ASP A 295 15.79 -14.50 43.19
CA ASP A 295 15.93 -13.80 41.90
C ASP A 295 16.28 -14.74 40.76
N MET A 296 15.83 -14.40 39.56
CA MET A 296 16.16 -15.15 38.34
C MET A 296 17.06 -14.30 37.45
N SER A 297 18.21 -14.84 37.09
CA SER A 297 19.10 -14.29 36.04
C SER A 297 18.91 -15.04 34.73
N ILE A 298 18.94 -14.32 33.63
CA ILE A 298 18.85 -14.89 32.28
C ILE A 298 20.16 -14.58 31.55
N PRO A 299 20.99 -15.58 31.27
CA PRO A 299 22.20 -15.37 30.47
C PRO A 299 21.81 -15.04 29.04
N LEU A 300 22.45 -13.99 28.50
CA LEU A 300 22.18 -13.50 27.13
C LEU A 300 23.42 -13.67 26.26
N GLU A 301 23.24 -13.98 24.99
CA GLU A 301 24.26 -13.97 23.95
C GLU A 301 23.89 -12.97 22.83
N ARG A 302 24.91 -12.52 22.09
CA ARG A 302 24.68 -11.57 20.99
C ARG A 302 24.01 -12.22 19.81
N THR A 303 23.07 -11.49 19.18
CA THR A 303 22.51 -11.84 17.89
C THR A 303 23.42 -11.42 16.73
N LYS A 304 23.13 -11.91 15.53
CA LYS A 304 23.86 -11.52 14.31
C LYS A 304 23.55 -10.08 13.91
N ASP A 305 24.58 -9.30 13.60
CA ASP A 305 24.40 -7.92 13.09
C ASP A 305 24.02 -7.95 11.60
N ILE A 306 22.72 -7.82 11.32
CA ILE A 306 22.16 -7.89 9.97
C ILE A 306 22.80 -6.83 9.07
N ILE A 307 22.77 -5.56 9.50
CA ILE A 307 23.21 -4.44 8.66
C ILE A 307 24.73 -4.39 8.53
N GLY A 308 25.46 -4.83 9.57
CA GLY A 308 26.92 -4.98 9.51
C GLY A 308 27.34 -6.07 8.52
N THR A 309 26.62 -7.19 8.49
CA THR A 309 26.84 -8.28 7.52
C THR A 309 26.58 -7.80 6.09
N LEU A 310 25.48 -7.07 5.86
CA LEU A 310 25.17 -6.52 4.54
C LEU A 310 26.23 -5.50 4.08
N GLY A 311 26.67 -4.63 4.98
CA GLY A 311 27.67 -3.61 4.64
C GLY A 311 29.06 -4.19 4.32
N SER A 312 29.46 -5.27 5.01
CA SER A 312 30.74 -5.96 4.75
C SER A 312 30.75 -6.74 3.43
N SER A 313 29.58 -7.20 2.97
CA SER A 313 29.41 -7.95 1.72
C SER A 313 28.55 -7.19 0.69
N LYS A 314 28.56 -5.87 0.76
CA LYS A 314 27.71 -4.99 -0.06
C LYS A 314 28.09 -5.14 -1.54
N ARG A 315 27.13 -5.56 -2.35
CA ARG A 315 27.29 -5.62 -3.82
C ARG A 315 27.12 -4.24 -4.44
N ASP A 316 27.71 -4.06 -5.60
CA ASP A 316 27.56 -2.84 -6.39
C ASP A 316 26.07 -2.62 -6.74
N GLY A 317 25.64 -1.36 -6.66
CA GLY A 317 24.27 -0.95 -6.94
C GLY A 317 23.27 -1.19 -5.79
N LEU A 318 23.64 -1.88 -4.71
CA LEU A 318 22.80 -2.02 -3.53
C LEU A 318 22.87 -0.76 -2.66
N PHE A 319 21.73 -0.15 -2.38
CA PHE A 319 21.62 0.96 -1.45
C PHE A 319 21.18 0.48 -0.05
N LEU A 320 21.97 0.78 0.97
CA LEU A 320 21.71 0.40 2.36
C LEU A 320 21.33 1.61 3.21
N CYS A 321 20.11 1.60 3.76
CA CYS A 321 19.64 2.60 4.71
C CYS A 321 19.33 1.94 6.06
N GLY A 322 19.93 2.48 7.13
CA GLY A 322 19.68 2.03 8.51
C GLY A 322 18.86 3.05 9.29
N PHE A 323 18.10 2.58 10.27
CA PHE A 323 17.51 3.43 11.31
C PHE A 323 18.33 3.33 12.57
N SER A 324 18.55 4.46 13.23
CA SER A 324 19.22 4.57 14.53
C SER A 324 18.29 5.25 15.52
N MET A 325 18.29 4.73 16.72
CA MET A 325 17.62 5.34 17.86
C MET A 325 18.63 5.54 18.96
N GLU A 326 18.96 6.78 19.24
CA GLU A 326 19.96 7.15 20.23
C GLU A 326 19.32 8.16 21.21
N THR A 327 19.65 8.02 22.48
CA THR A 327 19.19 8.95 23.52
C THR A 327 20.21 10.05 23.82
N GLU A 328 21.48 9.80 23.47
CA GLU A 328 22.60 10.72 23.73
C GLU A 328 23.57 10.69 22.53
N HIS A 329 24.19 11.82 22.21
CA HIS A 329 25.16 11.98 21.11
C HIS A 329 24.69 11.39 19.78
N MET A 330 23.37 11.58 19.47
CA MET A 330 22.67 10.95 18.36
C MET A 330 23.40 11.10 17.01
N LEU A 331 23.89 12.30 16.69
CA LEU A 331 24.54 12.58 15.42
C LEU A 331 25.89 11.87 15.30
N ASP A 332 26.74 11.94 16.36
CA ASP A 332 28.07 11.36 16.34
C ASP A 332 28.00 9.82 16.28
N ASN A 333 27.15 9.23 17.12
CA ASN A 333 26.93 7.79 17.12
C ASN A 333 26.38 7.29 15.77
N SER A 334 25.49 8.05 15.15
CA SER A 334 24.93 7.69 13.84
C SER A 334 25.96 7.81 12.72
N LYS A 335 26.81 8.83 12.71
CA LYS A 335 27.92 8.98 11.74
C LYS A 335 28.94 7.83 11.86
N VAL A 336 29.29 7.45 13.09
CA VAL A 336 30.17 6.31 13.34
C VAL A 336 29.54 5.01 12.78
N LYS A 337 28.25 4.80 13.03
CA LYS A 337 27.52 3.65 12.49
C LYS A 337 27.47 3.65 10.96
N LEU A 338 27.22 4.81 10.35
CA LEU A 338 27.19 4.99 8.90
C LEU A 338 28.48 4.46 8.26
N THR A 339 29.64 4.93 8.78
CA THR A 339 30.97 4.57 8.25
C THR A 339 31.33 3.13 8.57
N LYS A 340 31.21 2.73 9.85
CA LYS A 340 31.62 1.40 10.32
C LYS A 340 30.85 0.27 9.64
N LYS A 341 29.56 0.50 9.31
CA LYS A 341 28.68 -0.50 8.69
C LYS A 341 28.52 -0.30 7.19
N ASN A 342 29.32 0.56 6.57
CA ASN A 342 29.31 0.85 5.12
C ASN A 342 27.92 1.13 4.56
N LEU A 343 27.16 2.00 5.25
CA LEU A 343 25.83 2.42 4.84
C LEU A 343 25.89 3.61 3.89
N ASP A 344 24.88 3.76 3.05
CA ASP A 344 24.70 4.96 2.21
C ASP A 344 23.95 6.05 2.95
N MET A 345 23.06 5.63 3.85
CA MET A 345 22.20 6.54 4.60
C MET A 345 21.84 5.95 5.97
N ILE A 346 21.73 6.82 6.97
CA ILE A 346 21.18 6.47 8.28
C ILE A 346 20.12 7.50 8.68
N VAL A 347 19.02 7.04 9.21
CA VAL A 347 17.92 7.87 9.71
C VAL A 347 17.92 7.78 11.22
N ALA A 348 18.25 8.89 11.86
CA ALA A 348 18.30 8.99 13.30
C ALA A 348 16.95 9.53 13.84
N ASN A 349 16.30 8.73 14.70
CA ASN A 349 15.06 9.11 15.38
C ASN A 349 15.37 9.89 16.65
N ASN A 350 14.73 11.06 16.81
CA ASN A 350 14.80 11.82 18.04
C ASN A 350 13.63 11.45 18.97
N VAL A 351 13.85 10.50 19.87
CA VAL A 351 12.80 10.01 20.79
C VAL A 351 12.50 10.96 21.97
N LYS A 352 13.32 12.02 22.16
CA LYS A 352 13.11 13.01 23.22
C LYS A 352 12.04 14.05 22.84
N VAL A 353 11.67 14.15 21.57
CA VAL A 353 10.66 15.10 21.09
C VAL A 353 9.25 14.53 21.34
N ALA A 354 8.42 15.28 22.01
CA ALA A 354 7.01 14.94 22.21
C ALA A 354 6.32 14.78 20.83
N GLY A 355 5.60 13.68 20.61
CA GLY A 355 4.98 13.35 19.31
C GLY A 355 5.88 12.57 18.35
N ALA A 356 7.16 12.34 18.69
CA ALA A 356 8.05 11.44 17.96
C ALA A 356 8.22 10.12 18.74
N GLY A 357 8.32 8.99 18.05
CA GLY A 357 8.58 7.69 18.69
C GLY A 357 7.82 6.51 18.08
N PHE A 358 7.87 5.37 18.76
CA PHE A 358 7.32 4.10 18.23
C PHE A 358 5.80 4.08 18.09
N GLY A 359 5.07 4.58 19.09
CA GLY A 359 3.61 4.47 19.17
C GLY A 359 2.84 5.57 18.42
N THR A 360 3.45 6.73 18.16
CA THR A 360 2.83 7.89 17.52
C THR A 360 2.68 7.72 16.01
N ASP A 361 1.81 8.51 15.39
CA ASP A 361 1.63 8.54 13.92
C ASP A 361 2.53 9.58 13.24
N THR A 362 3.19 10.42 14.04
CA THR A 362 4.18 11.44 13.61
C THR A 362 5.60 11.00 13.96
N ASN A 363 6.58 11.64 13.34
CA ASN A 363 7.99 11.46 13.66
C ASN A 363 8.80 12.73 13.36
N VAL A 364 9.95 12.86 14.04
CA VAL A 364 11.02 13.83 13.77
C VAL A 364 12.29 13.02 13.55
N VAL A 365 12.90 13.14 12.39
CA VAL A 365 14.08 12.37 12.03
C VAL A 365 15.16 13.25 11.44
N THR A 366 16.42 12.86 11.66
CA THR A 366 17.57 13.42 10.98
C THR A 366 18.10 12.40 9.97
N VAL A 367 18.16 12.79 8.71
CA VAL A 367 18.75 12.00 7.63
C VAL A 367 20.23 12.32 7.52
N ILE A 368 21.08 11.32 7.58
CA ILE A 368 22.53 11.45 7.57
C ILE A 368 23.08 10.61 6.41
N THR A 369 23.83 11.24 5.53
CA THR A 369 24.62 10.60 4.47
C THR A 369 26.11 10.90 4.72
N LYS A 370 26.99 10.45 3.82
CA LYS A 370 28.41 10.76 3.91
C LYS A 370 28.67 12.28 3.81
N ASP A 371 27.86 12.97 3.02
CA ASP A 371 28.10 14.36 2.61
C ASP A 371 27.16 15.37 3.26
N ALA A 372 26.05 14.91 3.87
CA ALA A 372 25.01 15.79 4.39
C ALA A 372 24.36 15.26 5.68
N VAL A 373 23.89 16.24 6.48
CA VAL A 373 23.05 16.00 7.65
C VAL A 373 21.84 16.93 7.51
N GLU A 374 20.64 16.38 7.48
CA GLU A 374 19.40 17.12 7.26
C GLU A 374 18.35 16.69 8.29
N GLU A 375 17.83 17.64 9.05
CA GLU A 375 16.73 17.42 9.98
C GLU A 375 15.40 17.65 9.27
N LEU A 376 14.51 16.66 9.34
CA LEU A 376 13.14 16.79 8.84
C LEU A 376 12.24 17.32 9.96
N PRO A 377 11.32 18.26 9.65
CA PRO A 377 10.36 18.75 10.63
C PRO A 377 9.43 17.63 11.08
N MET A 378 8.65 17.88 12.14
CA MET A 378 7.61 16.95 12.55
C MET A 378 6.57 16.78 11.45
N MET A 379 6.38 15.57 11.00
CA MET A 379 5.40 15.21 9.97
C MET A 379 4.87 13.78 10.21
N SER A 380 3.84 13.39 9.50
CA SER A 380 3.32 12.01 9.56
C SER A 380 4.38 10.99 9.10
N LYS A 381 4.29 9.75 9.58
CA LYS A 381 5.21 8.69 9.15
C LYS A 381 5.16 8.40 7.66
N GLU A 382 4.01 8.62 7.01
CA GLU A 382 3.89 8.52 5.56
C GLU A 382 4.65 9.64 4.84
N GLU A 383 4.58 10.89 5.34
CA GLU A 383 5.35 12.01 4.79
C GLU A 383 6.86 11.82 5.03
N VAL A 384 7.27 11.35 6.22
CA VAL A 384 8.67 10.98 6.48
C VAL A 384 9.14 9.90 5.51
N ALA A 385 8.32 8.87 5.28
CA ALA A 385 8.65 7.78 4.36
C ALA A 385 8.84 8.30 2.92
N ASP A 386 7.96 9.16 2.45
CA ASP A 386 8.02 9.76 1.12
C ASP A 386 9.29 10.63 0.97
N ALA A 387 9.54 11.53 1.94
CA ALA A 387 10.72 12.38 1.97
C ALA A 387 12.04 11.58 2.05
N LEU A 388 12.03 10.42 2.74
CA LEU A 388 13.17 9.51 2.78
C LEU A 388 13.41 8.86 1.41
N LEU A 389 12.36 8.38 0.76
CA LEU A 389 12.46 7.78 -0.57
C LEU A 389 12.96 8.78 -1.62
N ASP A 390 12.55 10.06 -1.55
CA ASP A 390 13.11 11.11 -2.43
C ASP A 390 14.62 11.21 -2.31
N ARG A 391 15.14 11.20 -1.08
CA ARG A 391 16.57 11.30 -0.81
C ARG A 391 17.32 10.06 -1.26
N ILE A 392 16.75 8.88 -1.07
CA ILE A 392 17.31 7.62 -1.56
C ILE A 392 17.40 7.64 -3.08
N MET A 393 16.32 8.03 -3.76
CA MET A 393 16.30 8.10 -5.23
C MET A 393 17.31 9.10 -5.76
N LYS A 394 17.43 10.28 -5.12
CA LYS A 394 18.44 11.29 -5.49
C LYS A 394 19.88 10.79 -5.26
N ALA A 395 20.14 10.06 -4.19
CA ALA A 395 21.48 9.56 -3.87
C ALA A 395 21.91 8.36 -4.76
N ARG A 396 20.98 7.75 -5.47
CA ARG A 396 21.23 6.65 -6.42
C ARG A 396 21.51 7.12 -7.85
N GLN A 397 21.19 8.38 -8.17
CA GLN A 397 21.53 9.02 -9.45
C GLN A 397 23.01 9.40 -9.51
#